data_c070f926a0fde208d16a823db6589c01
#
_entry.id   c070f926a0fde208d16a823db6589c01
#
_cell.length_a   1.000
_cell.length_b   1.000
_cell.length_c   1.000
_cell.angle_alpha   90.00
_cell.angle_beta   90.00
_cell.angle_gamma   90.00
#
_symmetry.space_group_name_H-M   'P 1'
#
loop_
_entity.id
_entity.type
_entity.pdbx_description
1 polymer ?
#
loop_
_entity_poly.entity_id
_entity_poly.type
_entity_poly.pdbx_seq_one_letter_code
_entity_poly.pdbx_strand_id
1 'polypeptide(L)'
;MKALLPFHLNKVGAGFPSPATDYVEGDIDLNSHLIKNIPSTFLIRVQGKSMNSVGIHNDDLLIVDKSLNPKNFSTVIANINEELVVKTFVKEKNQSFLTSGSSEIKNKINLTENPEIVIWGIVTYVIHAL
;
A
#
# COMPACT_ATOMS: atom_id res chain seq x y z
N MET A 1 -4.27 -14.86 -19.63
CA MET A 1 -3.06 -15.68 -19.64
C MET A 1 -2.35 -15.55 -18.29
N LYS A 2 -2.06 -16.68 -17.68
CA LYS A 2 -1.24 -16.67 -16.45
C LYS A 2 0.23 -16.67 -16.84
N ALA A 3 1.00 -15.77 -16.26
CA ALA A 3 2.43 -15.80 -16.37
C ALA A 3 3.02 -16.43 -15.11
N LEU A 4 3.51 -17.64 -15.22
CA LEU A 4 4.18 -18.34 -14.12
C LEU A 4 5.68 -18.02 -14.20
N LEU A 5 6.20 -17.44 -13.13
CA LEU A 5 7.59 -17.02 -13.06
C LEU A 5 8.34 -17.84 -12.00
N PRO A 6 9.59 -18.26 -12.27
CA PRO A 6 10.39 -18.97 -11.26
C PRO A 6 10.59 -18.11 -10.02
N PHE A 7 10.45 -18.71 -8.87
CA PHE A 7 10.63 -18.05 -7.58
C PHE A 7 11.84 -18.63 -6.87
N HIS A 8 12.84 -17.78 -6.58
CA HIS A 8 14.05 -18.21 -5.89
C HIS A 8 13.81 -18.29 -4.38
N LEU A 9 14.16 -19.42 -3.80
CA LEU A 9 13.94 -19.70 -2.39
C LEU A 9 14.74 -18.79 -1.46
N ASN A 10 15.97 -18.47 -1.83
CA ASN A 10 16.88 -17.73 -0.99
C ASN A 10 16.70 -16.22 -1.16
N LYS A 11 16.73 -15.50 -0.05
CA LYS A 11 16.75 -14.04 -0.05
C LYS A 11 18.11 -13.55 -0.55
N VAL A 12 18.09 -12.49 -1.34
CA VAL A 12 19.29 -11.82 -1.81
C VAL A 12 19.57 -10.62 -0.91
N GLY A 13 20.84 -10.52 -0.43
CA GLY A 13 21.22 -9.40 0.41
C GLY A 13 21.30 -8.10 -0.38
N ALA A 14 20.82 -6.99 0.20
CA ALA A 14 20.89 -5.70 -0.43
C ALA A 14 22.25 -4.99 -0.19
N GLY A 15 22.97 -5.33 0.88
CA GLY A 15 24.25 -4.72 1.23
C GLY A 15 25.42 -5.66 1.10
N PHE A 16 25.29 -6.87 1.64
CA PHE A 16 26.35 -7.87 1.58
C PHE A 16 25.89 -9.05 0.75
N PRO A 17 26.79 -9.65 -0.07
CA PRO A 17 26.40 -10.82 -0.87
C PRO A 17 26.07 -11.99 0.04
N SER A 18 24.92 -12.62 -0.21
CA SER A 18 24.56 -13.88 0.40
C SER A 18 25.16 -15.02 -0.41
N PRO A 19 25.47 -16.17 0.22
CA PRO A 19 25.89 -17.35 -0.55
C PRO A 19 24.81 -17.68 -1.58
N ALA A 20 25.21 -17.70 -2.85
CA ALA A 20 24.31 -18.02 -3.94
C ALA A 20 24.03 -19.51 -3.92
N THR A 21 22.78 -19.89 -3.66
CA THR A 21 22.30 -21.23 -3.93
C THR A 21 21.17 -21.11 -4.95
N ASP A 22 21.28 -21.86 -6.04
CA ASP A 22 20.34 -21.80 -7.15
C ASP A 22 19.08 -22.62 -6.87
N TYR A 23 18.44 -22.40 -5.72
CA TYR A 23 17.20 -23.07 -5.40
C TYR A 23 16.01 -22.26 -5.89
N VAL A 24 15.16 -22.92 -6.67
CA VAL A 24 13.89 -22.39 -7.09
C VAL A 24 12.81 -23.14 -6.33
N GLU A 25 11.98 -22.40 -5.59
CA GLU A 25 10.89 -22.99 -4.80
C GLU A 25 9.76 -23.50 -5.68
N GLY A 26 9.68 -23.02 -6.90
CA GLY A 26 8.63 -23.34 -7.85
C GLY A 26 8.27 -22.10 -8.65
N ASP A 27 7.13 -22.14 -9.30
CA ASP A 27 6.64 -21.03 -10.09
C ASP A 27 5.67 -20.19 -9.28
N ILE A 28 5.70 -18.87 -9.48
CA ILE A 28 4.78 -17.95 -8.83
C ILE A 28 3.91 -17.26 -9.89
N ASP A 29 2.62 -17.20 -9.63
CA ASP A 29 1.68 -16.36 -10.36
C ASP A 29 1.54 -15.05 -9.58
N LEU A 30 2.10 -13.95 -10.10
CA LEU A 30 2.07 -12.65 -9.42
C LEU A 30 0.65 -12.18 -9.14
N ASN A 31 -0.28 -12.40 -10.05
CA ASN A 31 -1.68 -12.01 -9.82
C ASN A 31 -2.25 -12.69 -8.57
N SER A 32 -2.05 -13.99 -8.45
CA SER A 32 -2.53 -14.74 -7.28
C SER A 32 -1.79 -14.35 -6.01
N HIS A 33 -0.51 -14.00 -6.14
CA HIS A 33 0.30 -13.58 -5.00
C HIS A 33 -0.13 -12.22 -4.44
N LEU A 34 -0.38 -11.27 -5.35
CA LEU A 34 -0.64 -9.87 -4.98
C LEU A 34 -2.13 -9.59 -4.73
N ILE A 35 -3.03 -10.33 -5.37
CA ILE A 35 -4.46 -10.07 -5.31
C ILE A 35 -5.15 -11.21 -4.57
N LYS A 36 -5.63 -10.91 -3.36
CA LYS A 36 -6.31 -11.92 -2.53
C LYS A 36 -7.81 -11.95 -2.76
N ASN A 37 -8.41 -10.80 -3.04
CA ASN A 37 -9.86 -10.67 -3.20
C ASN A 37 -10.16 -9.94 -4.52
N ILE A 38 -10.22 -10.68 -5.61
CA ILE A 38 -10.39 -10.09 -6.94
C ILE A 38 -11.58 -9.13 -7.03
N PRO A 39 -12.80 -9.48 -6.53
CA PRO A 39 -13.95 -8.60 -6.68
C PRO A 39 -13.82 -7.25 -5.97
N SER A 40 -12.94 -7.15 -4.97
CA SER A 40 -12.77 -5.92 -4.17
C SER A 40 -11.46 -5.20 -4.43
N THR A 41 -10.67 -5.65 -5.41
CA THR A 41 -9.32 -5.14 -5.66
C THR A 41 -9.32 -4.20 -6.87
N PHE A 42 -8.67 -3.05 -6.70
CA PHE A 42 -8.54 -2.00 -7.71
C PHE A 42 -7.10 -1.56 -7.83
N LEU A 43 -6.76 -1.02 -9.00
CA LEU A 43 -5.45 -0.39 -9.23
C LEU A 43 -5.64 1.10 -9.31
N ILE A 44 -4.77 1.84 -8.60
CA ILE A 44 -4.78 3.30 -8.61
C ILE A 44 -3.36 3.79 -8.90
N ARG A 45 -3.25 4.76 -9.82
CA ARG A 45 -1.97 5.42 -10.10
C ARG A 45 -1.83 6.65 -9.23
N VAL A 46 -0.64 6.81 -8.64
CA VAL A 46 -0.34 7.91 -7.72
C VAL A 46 0.08 9.15 -8.50
N GLN A 47 -0.41 10.29 -8.04
CA GLN A 47 0.06 11.60 -8.48
C GLN A 47 0.52 12.40 -7.27
N GLY A 48 1.74 12.95 -7.35
CA GLY A 48 2.26 13.84 -6.32
C GLY A 48 3.31 13.21 -5.42
N LYS A 49 3.78 13.98 -4.46
CA LYS A 49 4.96 13.64 -3.63
C LYS A 49 4.67 13.52 -2.14
N SER A 50 3.42 13.74 -1.72
CA SER A 50 3.07 13.83 -0.29
C SER A 50 3.32 12.54 0.49
N MET A 51 3.44 11.41 -0.20
CA MET A 51 3.65 10.11 0.44
C MET A 51 5.05 9.52 0.16
N ASN A 52 6.01 10.35 -0.31
CA ASN A 52 7.37 9.88 -0.58
C ASN A 52 8.03 9.30 0.68
N SER A 53 7.75 9.85 1.85
CA SER A 53 8.36 9.40 3.10
C SER A 53 7.94 7.98 3.51
N VAL A 54 6.84 7.47 2.97
CA VAL A 54 6.39 6.09 3.21
C VAL A 54 6.62 5.18 2.01
N GLY A 55 7.46 5.61 1.06
CA GLY A 55 7.86 4.78 -0.07
C GLY A 55 6.87 4.77 -1.23
N ILE A 56 5.98 5.74 -1.31
CA ILE A 56 5.03 5.87 -2.42
C ILE A 56 5.38 7.12 -3.22
N HIS A 57 5.60 6.95 -4.51
CA HIS A 57 6.10 8.00 -5.39
C HIS A 57 5.14 8.26 -6.54
N ASN A 58 5.32 9.42 -7.17
CA ASN A 58 4.55 9.78 -8.36
C ASN A 58 4.64 8.68 -9.43
N ASP A 59 3.53 8.38 -10.06
CA ASP A 59 3.36 7.32 -11.07
C ASP A 59 3.40 5.88 -10.56
N ASP A 60 3.55 5.66 -9.26
CA ASP A 60 3.42 4.33 -8.70
C ASP A 60 2.01 3.78 -8.91
N LEU A 61 1.92 2.45 -9.03
CA LEU A 61 0.65 1.74 -9.01
C LEU A 61 0.38 1.19 -7.62
N LEU A 62 -0.80 1.47 -7.11
CA LEU A 62 -1.24 0.94 -5.82
C LEU A 62 -2.25 -0.18 -6.06
N ILE A 63 -2.05 -1.30 -5.38
CA ILE A 63 -3.06 -2.35 -5.29
C ILE A 63 -3.91 -2.05 -4.06
N VAL A 64 -5.20 -1.85 -4.27
CA VAL A 64 -6.13 -1.38 -3.25
C VAL A 64 -7.24 -2.40 -3.06
N ASP A 65 -7.44 -2.86 -1.84
CA ASP A 65 -8.50 -3.80 -1.49
C ASP A 65 -9.57 -3.07 -0.65
N LYS A 66 -10.78 -3.00 -1.17
CA LYS A 66 -11.90 -2.33 -0.49
C LYS A 66 -12.54 -3.19 0.60
N SER A 67 -12.25 -4.47 0.65
CA SER A 67 -12.85 -5.37 1.64
C SER A 67 -12.15 -5.34 3.00
N LEU A 68 -10.94 -4.76 3.06
CA LEU A 68 -10.15 -4.72 4.28
C LEU A 68 -10.49 -3.52 5.15
N ASN A 69 -10.26 -3.68 6.45
CA ASN A 69 -10.38 -2.59 7.42
C ASN A 69 -9.00 -2.02 7.75
N PRO A 70 -8.90 -0.71 7.99
CA PRO A 70 -7.61 -0.10 8.29
C PRO A 70 -7.09 -0.52 9.67
N LYS A 71 -5.79 -0.71 9.75
CA LYS A 71 -5.05 -0.90 10.99
C LYS A 71 -4.18 0.33 11.22
N ASN A 72 -3.64 0.46 12.42
CA ASN A 72 -2.72 1.56 12.70
C ASN A 72 -1.55 1.52 11.71
N PHE A 73 -1.26 2.67 11.10
CA PHE A 73 -0.26 2.87 10.06
C PHE A 73 -0.57 2.23 8.70
N SER A 74 -1.79 1.77 8.48
CA SER A 74 -2.21 1.36 7.13
C SER A 74 -2.14 2.53 6.17
N THR A 75 -1.69 2.25 4.95
CA THR A 75 -1.86 3.19 3.85
C THR A 75 -3.25 3.00 3.26
N VAL A 76 -4.00 4.08 3.15
CA VAL A 76 -5.39 4.03 2.74
C VAL A 76 -5.66 4.97 1.57
N ILE A 77 -6.71 4.66 0.82
CA ILE A 77 -7.33 5.59 -0.11
C ILE A 77 -8.55 6.17 0.58
N ALA A 78 -8.57 7.46 0.77
CA ALA A 78 -9.69 8.15 1.40
C ALA A 78 -10.38 9.06 0.41
N ASN A 79 -11.70 9.18 0.54
CA ASN A 79 -12.48 10.14 -0.21
C ASN A 79 -12.64 11.40 0.65
N ILE A 80 -11.98 12.46 0.23
CA ILE A 80 -12.02 13.76 0.92
C ILE A 80 -12.48 14.80 -0.09
N ASN A 81 -13.60 15.46 0.19
CA ASN A 81 -14.18 16.46 -0.72
C ASN A 81 -14.37 15.93 -2.15
N GLU A 82 -14.89 14.72 -2.26
CA GLU A 82 -15.16 14.05 -3.53
C GLU A 82 -13.91 13.68 -4.34
N GLU A 83 -12.72 13.76 -3.74
CA GLU A 83 -11.48 13.34 -4.36
C GLU A 83 -10.89 12.16 -3.60
N LEU A 84 -10.33 11.21 -4.35
CA LEU A 84 -9.58 10.09 -3.76
C LEU A 84 -8.14 10.53 -3.54
N VAL A 85 -7.68 10.37 -2.30
CA VAL A 85 -6.33 10.74 -1.89
C VAL A 85 -5.66 9.59 -1.14
N VAL A 86 -4.33 9.52 -1.20
CA VAL A 86 -3.54 8.53 -0.48
C VAL A 86 -3.09 9.11 0.85
N LYS A 87 -3.38 8.43 1.94
CA LYS A 87 -3.04 8.89 3.29
C LYS A 87 -2.59 7.72 4.15
N THR A 88 -1.94 8.03 5.27
CA THR A 88 -1.65 7.06 6.32
C THR A 88 -2.72 7.16 7.39
N PHE A 89 -3.28 6.01 7.77
CA PHE A 89 -4.24 5.91 8.87
C PHE A 89 -3.49 5.75 10.18
N VAL A 90 -3.77 6.62 11.14
CA VAL A 90 -3.14 6.58 12.45
C VAL A 90 -4.22 6.50 13.51
N LYS A 91 -4.06 5.56 14.43
CA LYS A 91 -5.00 5.38 15.54
C LYS A 91 -4.27 5.74 16.84
N GLU A 92 -4.79 6.75 17.54
CA GLU A 92 -4.27 7.19 18.84
C GLU A 92 -5.39 7.18 19.87
N LYS A 93 -5.24 6.39 20.93
CA LYS A 93 -6.27 6.26 21.97
C LYS A 93 -7.61 5.88 21.34
N ASN A 94 -8.64 6.71 21.49
CA ASN A 94 -9.96 6.45 20.92
C ASN A 94 -10.25 7.29 19.67
N GLN A 95 -9.20 7.85 19.04
CA GLN A 95 -9.35 8.72 17.88
C GLN A 95 -8.54 8.17 16.70
N SER A 96 -9.03 8.46 15.50
CA SER A 96 -8.38 8.07 14.26
C SER A 96 -8.09 9.30 13.43
N PHE A 97 -6.94 9.28 12.76
CA PHE A 97 -6.45 10.39 11.97
C PHE A 97 -5.95 9.91 10.61
N LEU A 98 -5.97 10.80 9.64
CA LEU A 98 -5.27 10.63 8.37
C LEU A 98 -4.10 11.62 8.32
N THR A 99 -2.93 11.12 7.92
CA THR A 99 -1.72 11.94 7.79
C THR A 99 -1.10 11.75 6.41
N SER A 100 -0.30 12.74 5.98
CA SER A 100 0.55 12.59 4.82
C SER A 100 1.94 12.18 5.31
N GLY A 101 2.42 11.01 4.87
CA GLY A 101 3.72 10.51 5.29
C GLY A 101 3.69 9.77 6.62
N SER A 102 4.88 9.52 7.16
CA SER A 102 5.06 8.54 8.23
C SER A 102 4.84 9.07 9.65
N SER A 103 5.03 10.35 9.91
CA SER A 103 5.07 10.80 11.30
C SER A 103 4.75 12.28 11.52
N GLU A 104 4.42 13.02 10.48
CA GLU A 104 4.20 14.44 10.68
C GLU A 104 2.80 14.69 11.21
N ILE A 105 2.77 15.07 12.46
CA ILE A 105 1.58 15.47 13.18
C ILE A 105 0.99 16.77 12.60
N LYS A 106 1.75 17.49 11.80
CA LYS A 106 1.28 18.67 11.08
C LYS A 106 0.34 18.24 9.96
N ASN A 107 -0.85 18.79 9.91
CA ASN A 107 -1.87 18.51 8.89
C ASN A 107 -2.57 17.15 9.05
N LYS A 108 -2.63 16.60 10.26
CA LYS A 108 -3.45 15.41 10.48
C LYS A 108 -4.92 15.78 10.46
N ILE A 109 -5.71 14.93 9.83
CA ILE A 109 -7.15 15.10 9.73
C ILE A 109 -7.82 14.16 10.72
N ASN A 110 -8.58 14.68 11.64
CA ASN A 110 -9.30 13.88 12.62
C ASN A 110 -10.58 13.31 11.98
N LEU A 111 -10.64 11.98 11.87
CA LEU A 111 -11.79 11.30 11.26
C LEU A 111 -13.04 11.36 12.12
N THR A 112 -12.88 11.45 13.45
CA THR A 112 -14.02 11.57 14.36
C THR A 112 -14.71 12.91 14.18
N GLU A 113 -13.93 13.97 13.95
CA GLU A 113 -14.47 15.33 13.73
C GLU A 113 -14.92 15.56 12.29
N ASN A 114 -14.56 14.67 11.36
CA ASN A 114 -14.89 14.78 9.95
C ASN A 114 -15.56 13.48 9.47
N PRO A 115 -16.80 13.20 9.93
CA PRO A 115 -17.45 11.92 9.62
C PRO A 115 -17.83 11.76 8.15
N GLU A 116 -17.80 12.84 7.37
CA GLU A 116 -18.03 12.79 5.92
C GLU A 116 -16.91 12.12 5.15
N ILE A 117 -15.72 12.01 5.74
CA ILE A 117 -14.57 11.35 5.09
C ILE A 117 -14.75 9.85 5.16
N VAL A 118 -14.67 9.22 4.01
CA VAL A 118 -14.81 7.76 3.88
C VAL A 118 -13.47 7.16 3.48
N ILE A 119 -13.04 6.12 4.20
CA ILE A 119 -11.92 5.30 3.75
C ILE A 119 -12.45 4.37 2.67
N TRP A 120 -11.97 4.60 1.44
CA TRP A 120 -12.44 3.88 0.26
C TRP A 120 -11.81 2.50 0.12
N GLY A 121 -10.55 2.34 0.53
CA GLY A 121 -9.85 1.06 0.45
C GLY A 121 -8.49 1.11 1.13
N ILE A 122 -7.90 -0.06 1.28
CA ILE A 122 -6.60 -0.24 1.93
C ILE A 122 -5.57 -0.60 0.87
N VAL A 123 -4.44 0.10 0.85
CA VAL A 123 -3.34 -0.19 -0.05
C VAL A 123 -2.58 -1.40 0.50
N THR A 124 -2.51 -2.47 -0.29
CA THR A 124 -1.83 -3.71 0.10
C THR A 124 -0.43 -3.82 -0.49
N TYR A 125 -0.20 -3.25 -1.66
CA TYR A 125 1.09 -3.27 -2.35
C TYR A 125 1.29 -2.01 -3.15
N VAL A 126 2.55 -1.65 -3.33
CA VAL A 126 2.98 -0.56 -4.20
C VAL A 126 3.85 -1.17 -5.30
N ILE A 127 3.54 -0.85 -6.55
CA ILE A 127 4.36 -1.26 -7.70
C ILE A 127 5.08 0.00 -8.20
N HIS A 128 6.39 0.00 -8.03
CA HIS A 128 7.25 1.11 -8.40
C HIS A 128 8.22 0.69 -9.49
N ALA A 129 8.17 1.36 -10.64
CA ALA A 129 9.14 1.14 -11.71
C ALA A 129 10.40 1.96 -11.44
N LEU A 130 11.54 1.34 -11.62
CA LEU A 130 12.82 2.02 -11.43
C LEU A 130 13.17 2.97 -12.58
#